data_1b31990e4d261bf55932f772609f564c
#
_entry.id   1b31990e4d261bf55932f772609f564c
#
_cell.length_a   1.000
_cell.length_b   1.000
_cell.length_c   1.000
_cell.angle_alpha   90.00
_cell.angle_beta   90.00
_cell.angle_gamma   90.00
#
_symmetry.space_group_name_H-M   'P 1'
#
loop_
_entity.id
_entity.type
_entity.pdbx_description
1 polymer ?
#
loop_
_entity_poly.entity_id
_entity_poly.type
_entity_poly.pdbx_seq_one_letter_code
_entity_poly.pdbx_strand_id
1 'polypeptide(L)'
;MKNRIWMFAAIAAAGALTLAACSSDSGTDATPTGVAGAELDYTGETLNVMHFEGEDSAMGIAWNRAIEILEEETGATVNLETTAFEDLRTSAEQLFDSSDAPDVAEYNKGNATAGQLAAIGVIQNLDDAYEQYGWGDKLADSVATTARYDEAGVMGSGSYYGVPNYGEFVFMYYNKAMFEEYGIDVPTNIDEVEAASQAFVDAGITPLAESAQEYPLGQLWYQLALSKADRSFVDAYQLYTEPVDWQGEQISYATETLSDWVDKGYVSKDVTGMTAEDAGLQFINGEVPMFYSGSWWYGRFLSDISDFEVGITNWPSTDLTPGSGGNMWVVPVESEQPELAKMFIDITMSPEVQALLGESGGLPVAANTEDITDPDAQALIGLFNEVNDRDGLAFYPDWPTPDFYGDLNGVLQGLVNGDFTPAEAQTELEGYYEDHVADLR
;
A
#
# COMPACT_ATOMS: atom_id res chain seq x y z
N MET A 1 66.69 31.83 -0.93
CA MET A 1 67.84 31.20 -0.26
C MET A 1 67.50 29.72 0.00
N LYS A 2 68.35 28.84 -0.66
CA LYS A 2 68.69 27.45 -0.37
C LYS A 2 67.54 26.44 -0.22
N ASN A 3 67.24 25.72 -1.27
CA ASN A 3 67.68 24.37 -1.71
C ASN A 3 67.95 23.34 -0.62
N ARG A 4 67.20 22.21 -0.68
CA ARG A 4 67.85 20.88 -0.83
C ARG A 4 66.84 19.77 -1.20
N ILE A 5 67.08 19.25 -2.36
CA ILE A 5 66.71 17.97 -3.00
C ILE A 5 67.41 16.83 -2.26
N TRP A 6 66.79 15.67 -2.06
CA TRP A 6 67.44 14.35 -2.19
C TRP A 6 66.47 13.28 -2.67
N MET A 7 66.94 12.54 -3.62
CA MET A 7 66.38 11.49 -4.49
C MET A 7 66.77 10.08 -3.96
N PHE A 8 66.15 9.07 -4.61
CA PHE A 8 66.49 7.62 -4.70
C PHE A 8 65.81 6.75 -3.63
N ALA A 9 65.32 5.54 -3.98
CA ALA A 9 65.55 4.61 -5.09
C ALA A 9 64.37 3.64 -5.24
N ALA A 10 64.17 3.20 -6.49
CA ALA A 10 63.30 2.11 -6.92
C ALA A 10 63.96 0.73 -6.62
N ILE A 11 63.14 -0.29 -6.33
CA ILE A 11 63.49 -1.70 -6.59
C ILE A 11 62.28 -2.35 -7.25
N ALA A 12 62.48 -2.82 -8.47
CA ALA A 12 61.62 -3.70 -9.23
C ALA A 12 62.01 -5.17 -8.93
N ALA A 13 61.03 -6.05 -8.82
CA ALA A 13 61.25 -7.49 -9.02
C ALA A 13 60.08 -8.07 -9.79
N ALA A 14 60.40 -8.59 -10.94
CA ALA A 14 59.53 -9.26 -11.89
C ALA A 14 59.57 -10.80 -11.68
N GLY A 15 58.54 -11.47 -12.13
CA GLY A 15 58.50 -12.93 -12.37
C GLY A 15 57.20 -13.54 -11.87
N ALA A 16 56.45 -14.37 -12.56
CA ALA A 16 56.52 -14.95 -13.90
C ALA A 16 55.11 -15.48 -14.23
N LEU A 17 54.78 -15.40 -15.50
CA LEU A 17 53.56 -16.01 -16.10
C LEU A 17 53.63 -17.55 -16.03
N THR A 18 52.48 -18.19 -15.77
CA THR A 18 52.15 -19.47 -16.40
C THR A 18 50.71 -19.44 -16.91
N LEU A 19 50.61 -19.50 -18.22
CA LEU A 19 49.38 -19.84 -18.95
C LEU A 19 49.12 -21.35 -18.82
N ALA A 20 47.88 -21.73 -18.55
CA ALA A 20 47.36 -23.00 -19.03
C ALA A 20 45.95 -22.78 -19.51
N ALA A 21 45.72 -23.15 -20.76
CA ALA A 21 44.47 -23.00 -21.50
C ALA A 21 43.66 -24.29 -21.47
N CYS A 22 42.35 -24.11 -21.75
CA CYS A 22 41.35 -25.04 -22.32
C CYS A 22 40.70 -26.09 -21.40
N SER A 23 39.40 -26.01 -21.19
CA SER A 23 38.37 -26.58 -22.08
C SER A 23 36.98 -26.42 -21.51
N SER A 24 36.07 -25.98 -22.34
CA SER A 24 34.65 -26.32 -22.58
C SER A 24 33.81 -26.94 -21.45
N ASP A 25 32.71 -26.29 -21.25
CA ASP A 25 31.30 -26.76 -21.36
C ASP A 25 30.52 -26.80 -20.10
N SER A 26 29.26 -26.37 -20.29
CA SER A 26 28.03 -26.54 -19.50
C SER A 26 27.72 -25.55 -18.36
N GLY A 27 26.64 -24.85 -18.63
CA GLY A 27 25.68 -24.16 -17.81
C GLY A 27 25.84 -24.26 -16.30
N THR A 28 25.93 -23.11 -15.70
CA THR A 28 25.59 -22.94 -14.29
C THR A 28 24.80 -21.66 -14.12
N ASP A 29 23.63 -21.85 -13.53
CA ASP A 29 22.79 -20.83 -12.97
C ASP A 29 23.61 -19.74 -12.27
N ALA A 30 23.39 -18.51 -12.65
CA ALA A 30 23.89 -17.35 -11.92
C ALA A 30 23.03 -17.17 -10.68
N THR A 31 23.47 -17.74 -9.57
CA THR A 31 23.01 -17.32 -8.24
C THR A 31 23.45 -15.87 -8.07
N PRO A 32 22.58 -14.94 -7.65
CA PRO A 32 22.98 -13.58 -7.32
C PRO A 32 24.00 -13.65 -6.18
N THR A 33 25.17 -13.12 -6.40
CA THR A 33 26.18 -12.96 -5.35
C THR A 33 25.72 -11.86 -4.41
N GLY A 34 25.00 -12.26 -3.35
CA GLY A 34 24.95 -11.48 -2.14
C GLY A 34 26.38 -11.20 -1.65
N VAL A 35 26.58 -10.08 -1.01
CA VAL A 35 27.87 -9.65 -0.46
C VAL A 35 28.38 -10.74 0.51
N ALA A 36 29.11 -11.71 0.00
CA ALA A 36 29.69 -12.76 0.80
C ALA A 36 31.01 -12.26 1.40
N GLY A 37 31.03 -12.07 2.75
CA GLY A 37 32.29 -12.14 3.47
C GLY A 37 32.68 -11.06 4.47
N ALA A 38 31.78 -10.27 5.02
CA ALA A 38 32.00 -9.67 6.32
C ALA A 38 30.94 -10.29 7.28
N GLU A 39 31.35 -10.87 8.38
CA GLU A 39 30.41 -11.10 9.50
C GLU A 39 29.90 -9.71 9.89
N LEU A 40 28.64 -9.45 9.60
CA LEU A 40 27.95 -8.21 9.99
C LEU A 40 27.66 -8.35 11.49
N ASP A 41 28.53 -7.76 12.31
CA ASP A 41 28.41 -7.82 13.78
C ASP A 41 27.85 -6.47 14.27
N TYR A 42 26.55 -6.46 14.52
CA TYR A 42 25.82 -5.37 15.16
C TYR A 42 25.47 -5.69 16.62
N THR A 43 26.25 -6.61 17.26
CA THR A 43 26.03 -7.00 18.66
C THR A 43 26.10 -5.77 19.57
N GLY A 44 24.99 -5.47 20.24
CA GLY A 44 24.84 -4.33 21.15
C GLY A 44 24.27 -3.09 20.51
N GLU A 45 24.02 -3.09 19.20
CA GLU A 45 23.23 -2.07 18.51
C GLU A 45 21.74 -2.39 18.63
N THR A 46 20.90 -1.35 18.57
CA THR A 46 19.45 -1.47 18.60
C THR A 46 18.86 -0.81 17.38
N LEU A 47 17.98 -1.52 16.65
CA LEU A 47 17.16 -0.96 15.58
C LEU A 47 15.77 -0.65 16.11
N ASN A 48 15.34 0.61 15.99
CA ASN A 48 13.97 1.02 16.31
C ASN A 48 13.10 0.90 15.07
N VAL A 49 12.19 -0.07 15.08
CA VAL A 49 11.23 -0.33 14.00
C VAL A 49 9.86 0.13 14.42
N MET A 50 9.17 0.88 13.56
CA MET A 50 7.80 1.32 13.79
C MET A 50 6.88 0.84 12.67
N HIS A 51 5.72 0.27 13.01
CA HIS A 51 4.65 -0.05 12.07
C HIS A 51 3.28 0.02 12.75
N PHE A 52 2.22 -0.14 11.97
CA PHE A 52 0.82 -0.10 12.44
C PHE A 52 0.06 -1.42 12.22
N GLU A 53 0.75 -2.47 11.80
CA GLU A 53 0.15 -3.76 11.52
C GLU A 53 -0.17 -4.53 12.81
N GLY A 54 -1.35 -5.17 12.86
CA GLY A 54 -1.72 -6.04 13.96
C GLY A 54 -0.84 -7.31 14.01
N GLU A 55 -0.57 -7.83 15.19
CA GLU A 55 0.27 -9.04 15.37
C GLU A 55 -0.26 -10.24 14.57
N ASP A 56 -1.58 -10.36 14.41
CA ASP A 56 -2.26 -11.45 13.72
C ASP A 56 -2.56 -11.12 12.23
N SER A 57 -2.20 -9.92 11.74
CA SER A 57 -2.30 -9.60 10.33
C SER A 57 -1.22 -10.31 9.52
N ALA A 58 -1.46 -10.50 8.22
CA ALA A 58 -0.47 -11.11 7.32
C ALA A 58 0.86 -10.36 7.35
N MET A 59 0.80 -9.02 7.34
CA MET A 59 1.96 -8.15 7.41
C MET A 59 2.65 -8.23 8.77
N GLY A 60 1.89 -8.17 9.88
CA GLY A 60 2.45 -8.30 11.22
C GLY A 60 3.19 -9.62 11.44
N ILE A 61 2.64 -10.75 10.96
CA ILE A 61 3.30 -12.06 10.99
C ILE A 61 4.61 -12.03 10.19
N ALA A 62 4.58 -11.46 8.98
CA ALA A 62 5.75 -11.39 8.11
C ALA A 62 6.84 -10.46 8.69
N TRP A 63 6.46 -9.30 9.24
CA TRP A 63 7.42 -8.35 9.83
C TRP A 63 8.06 -8.88 11.11
N ASN A 64 7.30 -9.58 11.94
CA ASN A 64 7.86 -10.29 13.12
C ASN A 64 8.90 -11.33 12.69
N ARG A 65 8.66 -12.08 11.60
CA ARG A 65 9.66 -13.01 11.06
C ARG A 65 10.89 -12.31 10.53
N ALA A 66 10.72 -11.17 9.84
CA ALA A 66 11.85 -10.35 9.37
C ALA A 66 12.72 -9.83 10.54
N ILE A 67 12.10 -9.44 11.64
CA ILE A 67 12.79 -9.05 12.88
C ILE A 67 13.64 -10.20 13.42
N GLU A 68 13.05 -11.39 13.56
CA GLU A 68 13.78 -12.58 14.03
C GLU A 68 15.01 -12.87 13.17
N ILE A 69 14.85 -12.83 11.82
CA ILE A 69 15.96 -13.07 10.90
C ILE A 69 17.07 -12.01 11.08
N LEU A 70 16.69 -10.73 11.18
CA LEU A 70 17.67 -9.66 11.39
C LEU A 70 18.49 -9.87 12.68
N GLU A 71 17.83 -10.18 13.80
CA GLU A 71 18.50 -10.45 15.07
C GLU A 71 19.43 -11.68 15.00
N GLU A 72 18.98 -12.75 14.32
CA GLU A 72 19.76 -13.97 14.13
C GLU A 72 21.00 -13.72 13.26
N GLU A 73 20.89 -12.94 12.20
CA GLU A 73 21.98 -12.72 11.25
C GLU A 73 22.99 -11.65 11.69
N THR A 74 22.54 -10.66 12.48
CA THR A 74 23.37 -9.49 12.80
C THR A 74 23.81 -9.40 14.26
N GLY A 75 23.09 -10.09 15.16
CA GLY A 75 23.27 -9.94 16.61
C GLY A 75 22.75 -8.62 17.18
N ALA A 76 22.11 -7.79 16.37
CA ALA A 76 21.40 -6.57 16.83
C ALA A 76 20.18 -6.97 17.67
N THR A 77 19.63 -5.99 18.38
CA THR A 77 18.32 -6.12 19.04
C THR A 77 17.33 -5.21 18.33
N VAL A 78 16.10 -5.67 18.12
CA VAL A 78 15.05 -4.83 17.54
C VAL A 78 14.11 -4.35 18.67
N ASN A 79 13.89 -3.03 18.70
CA ASN A 79 12.86 -2.39 19.50
C ASN A 79 11.67 -2.08 18.59
N LEU A 80 10.63 -2.91 18.65
CA LEU A 80 9.43 -2.74 17.85
C LEU A 80 8.43 -1.86 18.59
N GLU A 81 7.97 -0.80 17.92
CA GLU A 81 6.86 0.04 18.33
C GLU A 81 5.71 -0.09 17.34
N THR A 82 4.53 -0.42 17.85
CA THR A 82 3.30 -0.47 17.05
C THR A 82 2.40 0.71 17.41
N THR A 83 1.93 1.44 16.42
CA THR A 83 1.03 2.58 16.57
C THR A 83 -0.24 2.39 15.75
N ALA A 84 -1.24 3.26 15.91
CA ALA A 84 -2.38 3.23 14.99
C ALA A 84 -2.02 3.89 13.65
N PHE A 85 -2.57 3.37 12.53
CA PHE A 85 -2.35 3.91 11.19
C PHE A 85 -2.63 5.42 11.12
N GLU A 86 -3.78 5.87 11.65
CA GLU A 86 -4.18 7.27 11.65
C GLU A 86 -3.28 8.15 12.54
N ASP A 87 -2.79 7.61 13.64
CA ASP A 87 -1.87 8.33 14.54
C ASP A 87 -0.53 8.56 13.84
N LEU A 88 0.02 7.54 13.16
CA LEU A 88 1.27 7.70 12.42
C LEU A 88 1.08 8.63 11.21
N ARG A 89 -0.01 8.48 10.47
CA ARG A 89 -0.33 9.32 9.32
C ARG A 89 -0.30 10.81 9.67
N THR A 90 -0.83 11.18 10.83
CA THR A 90 -0.95 12.58 11.27
C THR A 90 0.28 13.12 12.00
N SER A 91 1.11 12.23 12.59
CA SER A 91 2.26 12.64 13.41
C SER A 91 3.62 12.46 12.72
N ALA A 92 3.69 11.75 11.59
CA ALA A 92 4.94 11.31 10.97
C ALA A 92 5.89 12.48 10.64
N GLU A 93 5.39 13.60 10.13
CA GLU A 93 6.22 14.77 9.82
C GLU A 93 6.98 15.25 11.06
N GLN A 94 6.28 15.44 12.17
CA GLN A 94 6.90 15.89 13.41
C GLN A 94 7.77 14.80 14.05
N LEU A 95 7.35 13.55 13.99
CA LEU A 95 8.07 12.43 14.59
C LEU A 95 9.38 12.17 13.85
N PHE A 96 9.37 12.11 12.51
CA PHE A 96 10.54 11.78 11.70
C PHE A 96 11.59 12.91 11.64
N ASP A 97 11.20 14.15 11.95
CA ASP A 97 12.11 15.32 12.11
C ASP A 97 12.52 15.52 13.57
N SER A 98 12.41 14.51 14.42
CA SER A 98 12.75 14.62 15.85
C SER A 98 13.84 13.64 16.26
N SER A 99 14.43 13.85 17.44
CA SER A 99 15.38 12.92 18.06
C SER A 99 14.75 11.59 18.50
N ASP A 100 13.45 11.48 18.47
CA ASP A 100 12.68 10.27 18.83
C ASP A 100 12.23 9.52 17.57
N ALA A 101 12.74 9.90 16.38
CA ALA A 101 12.44 9.22 15.12
C ALA A 101 12.83 7.74 15.18
N PRO A 102 11.99 6.82 14.65
CA PRO A 102 12.42 5.44 14.48
C PRO A 102 13.54 5.33 13.44
N ASP A 103 14.28 4.23 13.45
CA ASP A 103 15.29 3.97 12.43
C ASP A 103 14.69 3.58 11.09
N VAL A 104 13.56 2.89 11.13
CA VAL A 104 12.76 2.52 9.97
C VAL A 104 11.28 2.50 10.35
N ALA A 105 10.44 2.99 9.45
CA ALA A 105 9.00 3.02 9.67
C ALA A 105 8.23 2.53 8.43
N GLU A 106 7.15 1.81 8.66
CA GLU A 106 6.15 1.57 7.63
C GLU A 106 5.27 2.82 7.50
N TYR A 107 5.13 3.34 6.28
CA TYR A 107 4.43 4.59 6.05
C TYR A 107 3.59 4.59 4.77
N ASN A 108 2.54 5.41 4.77
CA ASN A 108 1.61 5.53 3.66
C ASN A 108 2.27 6.22 2.45
N LYS A 109 1.84 5.85 1.25
CA LYS A 109 2.29 6.40 -0.04
C LYS A 109 1.37 7.51 -0.54
N GLY A 110 1.79 8.11 -1.65
CA GLY A 110 1.05 9.18 -2.33
C GLY A 110 1.63 10.55 -2.09
N ASN A 111 1.15 11.52 -2.86
CA ASN A 111 1.62 12.91 -2.80
C ASN A 111 1.36 13.53 -1.41
N ALA A 112 0.20 13.17 -0.83
CA ALA A 112 -0.27 13.69 0.47
C ALA A 112 0.53 13.22 1.69
N THR A 113 1.32 12.17 1.57
CA THR A 113 2.01 11.52 2.68
C THR A 113 3.51 11.41 2.42
N ALA A 114 4.00 10.28 1.91
CA ALA A 114 5.42 10.11 1.65
C ALA A 114 5.99 11.12 0.66
N GLY A 115 5.21 11.57 -0.32
CA GLY A 115 5.60 12.64 -1.23
C GLY A 115 5.90 13.95 -0.50
N GLN A 116 5.02 14.34 0.41
CA GLN A 116 5.25 15.53 1.25
C GLN A 116 6.51 15.38 2.10
N LEU A 117 6.71 14.21 2.77
CA LEU A 117 7.88 13.96 3.58
C LEU A 117 9.18 13.95 2.77
N ALA A 118 9.14 13.43 1.54
CA ALA A 118 10.26 13.46 0.59
C ALA A 118 10.61 14.91 0.20
N ALA A 119 9.60 15.72 -0.15
CA ALA A 119 9.79 17.10 -0.57
C ALA A 119 10.38 18.00 0.53
N ILE A 120 9.96 17.81 1.79
CA ILE A 120 10.52 18.55 2.94
C ILE A 120 11.82 17.94 3.48
N GLY A 121 12.23 16.75 2.99
CA GLY A 121 13.52 16.14 3.28
C GLY A 121 13.62 15.46 4.64
N VAL A 122 12.54 14.93 5.21
CA VAL A 122 12.54 14.20 6.49
C VAL A 122 12.67 12.69 6.35
N ILE A 123 12.58 12.17 5.12
CA ILE A 123 12.88 10.77 4.79
C ILE A 123 14.02 10.68 3.77
N GLN A 124 14.82 9.62 3.86
CA GLN A 124 16.03 9.46 3.07
C GLN A 124 15.73 9.08 1.61
N ASN A 125 16.54 9.62 0.69
CA ASN A 125 16.67 9.09 -0.65
C ASN A 125 17.32 7.69 -0.59
N LEU A 126 16.72 6.70 -1.25
CA LEU A 126 17.13 5.31 -1.23
C LEU A 126 17.69 4.81 -2.58
N ASP A 127 18.00 5.70 -3.56
CA ASP A 127 18.47 5.30 -4.88
C ASP A 127 19.73 4.40 -4.81
N ASP A 128 20.70 4.76 -3.97
CA ASP A 128 21.92 3.96 -3.78
C ASP A 128 21.60 2.58 -3.16
N ALA A 129 20.63 2.51 -2.26
CA ALA A 129 20.18 1.26 -1.66
C ALA A 129 19.42 0.38 -2.67
N TYR A 130 18.60 0.99 -3.53
CA TYR A 130 17.95 0.26 -4.63
C TYR A 130 18.96 -0.41 -5.55
N GLU A 131 20.07 0.27 -5.88
CA GLU A 131 21.16 -0.33 -6.66
C GLU A 131 21.90 -1.42 -5.86
N GLN A 132 22.19 -1.17 -4.57
CA GLN A 132 22.93 -2.10 -3.72
C GLN A 132 22.23 -3.43 -3.48
N TYR A 133 20.91 -3.37 -3.17
CA TYR A 133 20.09 -4.53 -2.80
C TYR A 133 19.29 -5.11 -3.99
N GLY A 134 19.29 -4.42 -5.13
CA GLY A 134 18.55 -4.84 -6.32
C GLY A 134 17.03 -4.82 -6.13
N TRP A 135 16.51 -3.92 -5.30
CA TRP A 135 15.06 -3.88 -4.99
C TRP A 135 14.21 -3.61 -6.23
N GLY A 136 14.72 -2.80 -7.17
CA GLY A 136 14.03 -2.55 -8.44
C GLY A 136 13.78 -3.79 -9.28
N ASP A 137 14.69 -4.77 -9.23
CA ASP A 137 14.54 -6.03 -9.97
C ASP A 137 13.52 -6.99 -9.30
N LYS A 138 13.21 -6.77 -8.03
CA LYS A 138 12.24 -7.56 -7.25
C LYS A 138 10.80 -7.05 -7.40
N LEU A 139 10.62 -5.79 -7.81
CA LEU A 139 9.33 -5.10 -7.87
C LEU A 139 8.84 -4.95 -9.30
N ALA A 140 7.53 -5.15 -9.53
CA ALA A 140 6.91 -4.72 -10.77
C ALA A 140 6.98 -3.19 -10.93
N ASP A 141 7.11 -2.70 -12.16
CA ASP A 141 7.23 -1.25 -12.44
C ASP A 141 6.06 -0.44 -11.85
N SER A 142 4.84 -0.96 -11.89
CA SER A 142 3.65 -0.35 -11.32
C SER A 142 3.74 -0.16 -9.80
N VAL A 143 4.36 -1.12 -9.10
CA VAL A 143 4.59 -1.08 -7.66
C VAL A 143 5.75 -0.13 -7.33
N ALA A 144 6.89 -0.25 -8.02
CA ALA A 144 8.07 0.59 -7.81
C ALA A 144 7.79 2.07 -8.07
N THR A 145 6.94 2.39 -9.04
CA THR A 145 6.52 3.77 -9.37
C THR A 145 5.93 4.50 -8.18
N THR A 146 5.20 3.81 -7.30
CA THR A 146 4.55 4.43 -6.14
C THR A 146 5.50 4.81 -5.00
N ALA A 147 6.77 4.42 -5.08
CA ALA A 147 7.82 4.81 -4.12
C ALA A 147 8.73 5.94 -4.63
N ARG A 148 8.45 6.47 -5.84
CA ARG A 148 9.25 7.52 -6.48
C ARG A 148 8.55 8.86 -6.39
N TYR A 149 9.31 9.86 -5.97
CA TYR A 149 8.81 11.23 -5.84
C TYR A 149 9.81 12.21 -6.46
N ASP A 150 9.31 13.23 -7.13
CA ASP A 150 10.11 14.34 -7.63
C ASP A 150 10.41 15.38 -6.51
N GLU A 151 11.09 16.49 -6.87
CA GLU A 151 11.45 17.55 -5.92
C GLU A 151 10.23 18.24 -5.28
N ALA A 152 9.07 18.18 -5.92
CA ALA A 152 7.82 18.73 -5.40
C ALA A 152 7.00 17.69 -4.60
N GLY A 153 7.47 16.45 -4.49
CA GLY A 153 6.78 15.36 -3.81
C GLY A 153 5.70 14.70 -4.66
N VAL A 154 5.68 14.97 -5.98
CA VAL A 154 4.72 14.32 -6.88
C VAL A 154 5.20 12.90 -7.19
N MET A 155 4.29 11.94 -6.98
CA MET A 155 4.54 10.52 -7.19
C MET A 155 4.75 10.19 -8.68
N GLY A 156 5.48 9.10 -8.95
CA GLY A 156 5.61 8.50 -10.29
C GLY A 156 6.92 8.81 -11.00
N SER A 157 7.71 9.78 -10.52
CA SER A 157 9.01 10.13 -11.10
C SER A 157 10.02 10.54 -10.02
N GLY A 158 11.25 10.87 -10.40
CA GLY A 158 12.27 11.27 -9.44
C GLY A 158 12.95 10.09 -8.75
N SER A 159 13.32 10.26 -7.49
CA SER A 159 14.08 9.31 -6.69
C SER A 159 13.19 8.41 -5.85
N TYR A 160 13.74 7.28 -5.39
CA TYR A 160 13.09 6.38 -4.45
C TYR A 160 13.23 6.88 -3.01
N TYR A 161 12.11 6.91 -2.28
CA TYR A 161 12.05 7.34 -0.87
C TYR A 161 11.47 6.28 0.07
N GLY A 162 11.15 5.11 -0.45
CA GLY A 162 10.68 3.97 0.33
C GLY A 162 10.70 2.70 -0.49
N VAL A 163 10.38 1.57 0.15
CA VAL A 163 10.34 0.25 -0.49
C VAL A 163 8.99 -0.39 -0.21
N PRO A 164 8.09 -0.46 -1.21
CA PRO A 164 6.87 -1.25 -1.10
C PRO A 164 7.23 -2.73 -1.01
N ASN A 165 6.69 -3.43 -0.04
CA ASN A 165 7.06 -4.82 0.21
C ASN A 165 5.87 -5.78 0.25
N TYR A 166 4.68 -5.28 -0.07
CA TYR A 166 3.47 -6.06 -0.32
C TYR A 166 2.57 -5.34 -1.32
N GLY A 167 1.59 -6.05 -1.88
CA GLY A 167 0.55 -5.47 -2.73
C GLY A 167 -0.71 -5.20 -1.92
N GLU A 168 -1.51 -4.26 -2.36
CA GLU A 168 -2.84 -4.02 -1.80
C GLU A 168 -3.81 -3.52 -2.86
N PHE A 169 -5.07 -3.87 -2.70
CA PHE A 169 -6.16 -3.37 -3.54
C PHE A 169 -7.49 -3.52 -2.82
N VAL A 170 -8.50 -2.80 -3.28
CA VAL A 170 -9.84 -2.83 -2.72
C VAL A 170 -10.73 -3.70 -3.59
N PHE A 171 -11.54 -4.55 -2.95
CA PHE A 171 -12.46 -5.44 -3.62
C PHE A 171 -13.67 -5.73 -2.72
N MET A 172 -14.62 -6.53 -3.19
CA MET A 172 -15.81 -6.85 -2.43
C MET A 172 -15.66 -8.18 -1.70
N TYR A 173 -15.79 -8.15 -0.39
CA TYR A 173 -16.06 -9.30 0.45
C TYR A 173 -17.56 -9.56 0.53
N TYR A 174 -17.95 -10.83 0.60
CA TYR A 174 -19.35 -11.18 0.80
C TYR A 174 -19.53 -12.42 1.68
N ASN A 175 -20.63 -12.42 2.43
CA ASN A 175 -21.04 -13.54 3.28
C ASN A 175 -21.80 -14.57 2.41
N LYS A 176 -21.12 -15.69 2.05
CA LYS A 176 -21.73 -16.73 1.18
C LYS A 176 -23.02 -17.29 1.76
N ALA A 177 -23.09 -17.47 3.09
CA ALA A 177 -24.30 -18.01 3.71
C ALA A 177 -25.51 -17.08 3.60
N MET A 178 -25.31 -15.76 3.73
CA MET A 178 -26.42 -14.79 3.54
C MET A 178 -26.87 -14.75 2.08
N PHE A 179 -25.94 -14.77 1.12
CA PHE A 179 -26.31 -14.82 -0.31
C PHE A 179 -27.11 -16.07 -0.64
N GLU A 180 -26.71 -17.24 -0.11
CA GLU A 180 -27.44 -18.51 -0.29
C GLU A 180 -28.84 -18.46 0.40
N GLU A 181 -28.91 -17.99 1.62
CA GLU A 181 -30.17 -17.90 2.39
C GLU A 181 -31.22 -17.06 1.69
N TYR A 182 -30.82 -15.92 1.10
CA TYR A 182 -31.71 -15.03 0.39
C TYR A 182 -31.86 -15.33 -1.10
N GLY A 183 -31.13 -16.34 -1.60
CA GLY A 183 -31.18 -16.77 -3.01
C GLY A 183 -30.67 -15.70 -3.97
N ILE A 184 -29.65 -14.96 -3.57
CA ILE A 184 -29.01 -13.87 -4.31
C ILE A 184 -27.73 -14.41 -4.92
N ASP A 185 -27.54 -14.22 -6.22
CA ASP A 185 -26.29 -14.54 -6.91
C ASP A 185 -25.25 -13.43 -6.64
N VAL A 186 -23.94 -13.80 -6.68
CA VAL A 186 -22.85 -12.83 -6.56
C VAL A 186 -22.89 -11.85 -7.74
N PRO A 187 -22.96 -10.53 -7.50
CA PRO A 187 -23.11 -9.53 -8.55
C PRO A 187 -21.94 -9.54 -9.54
N THR A 188 -22.25 -9.45 -10.84
CA THR A 188 -21.28 -9.39 -11.96
C THR A 188 -21.30 -8.04 -12.68
N ASN A 189 -22.27 -7.18 -12.36
CA ASN A 189 -22.40 -5.82 -12.86
C ASN A 189 -23.06 -4.93 -11.81
N ILE A 190 -23.03 -3.60 -12.01
CA ILE A 190 -23.53 -2.62 -11.04
C ILE A 190 -25.06 -2.76 -10.82
N ASP A 191 -25.83 -3.07 -11.85
CA ASP A 191 -27.27 -3.25 -11.71
C ASP A 191 -27.59 -4.45 -10.81
N GLU A 192 -26.76 -5.50 -10.82
CA GLU A 192 -26.86 -6.65 -9.93
C GLU A 192 -26.42 -6.32 -8.50
N VAL A 193 -25.42 -5.43 -8.30
CA VAL A 193 -25.08 -4.90 -6.96
C VAL A 193 -26.27 -4.17 -6.37
N GLU A 194 -26.92 -3.29 -7.12
CA GLU A 194 -28.12 -2.59 -6.68
C GLU A 194 -29.30 -3.54 -6.41
N ALA A 195 -29.50 -4.53 -7.28
CA ALA A 195 -30.57 -5.51 -7.09
C ALA A 195 -30.37 -6.39 -5.84
N ALA A 196 -29.12 -6.83 -5.59
CA ALA A 196 -28.73 -7.55 -4.38
C ALA A 196 -28.93 -6.67 -3.14
N SER A 197 -28.46 -5.41 -3.18
CA SER A 197 -28.63 -4.46 -2.09
C SER A 197 -30.11 -4.19 -1.78
N GLN A 198 -30.94 -4.00 -2.81
CA GLN A 198 -32.38 -3.82 -2.61
C GLN A 198 -33.03 -5.06 -1.97
N ALA A 199 -32.64 -6.26 -2.38
CA ALA A 199 -33.18 -7.49 -1.82
C ALA A 199 -32.85 -7.63 -0.32
N PHE A 200 -31.66 -7.24 0.10
CA PHE A 200 -31.28 -7.21 1.52
C PHE A 200 -32.04 -6.11 2.29
N VAL A 201 -32.18 -4.91 1.73
CA VAL A 201 -32.99 -3.84 2.34
C VAL A 201 -34.45 -4.29 2.53
N ASP A 202 -35.03 -4.96 1.52
CA ASP A 202 -36.41 -5.49 1.62
C ASP A 202 -36.53 -6.57 2.70
N ALA A 203 -35.44 -7.25 3.04
CA ALA A 203 -35.35 -8.19 4.16
C ALA A 203 -35.05 -7.52 5.51
N GLY A 204 -34.82 -6.20 5.52
CA GLY A 204 -34.51 -5.43 6.73
C GLY A 204 -33.02 -5.50 7.13
N ILE A 205 -32.12 -5.81 6.19
CA ILE A 205 -30.67 -5.94 6.40
C ILE A 205 -29.97 -4.80 5.68
N THR A 206 -29.03 -4.14 6.34
CA THR A 206 -28.14 -3.17 5.71
C THR A 206 -27.17 -3.92 4.77
N PRO A 207 -27.12 -3.60 3.45
CA PRO A 207 -26.36 -4.40 2.49
C PRO A 207 -24.85 -4.25 2.62
N LEU A 208 -24.35 -3.04 2.86
CA LEU A 208 -22.93 -2.69 2.84
C LEU A 208 -22.45 -2.23 4.22
N ALA A 209 -21.39 -2.87 4.72
CA ALA A 209 -20.60 -2.31 5.79
C ALA A 209 -19.73 -1.20 5.23
N GLU A 210 -19.81 0.00 5.82
CA GLU A 210 -19.03 1.17 5.42
C GLU A 210 -18.72 2.03 6.63
N SER A 211 -17.72 2.89 6.49
CA SER A 211 -17.42 3.95 7.46
C SER A 211 -17.06 5.24 6.76
N ALA A 212 -17.48 6.37 7.33
CA ALA A 212 -17.16 7.69 6.82
C ALA A 212 -16.28 8.52 7.77
N GLN A 213 -15.95 8.03 8.95
CA GLN A 213 -14.91 8.64 9.78
C GLN A 213 -13.51 8.41 9.20
N GLU A 214 -13.34 7.29 8.49
CA GLU A 214 -12.09 6.85 7.91
C GLU A 214 -12.28 6.48 6.44
N TYR A 215 -11.28 5.89 5.82
CA TYR A 215 -11.10 5.66 4.39
C TYR A 215 -12.20 4.87 3.64
N PRO A 216 -13.00 3.92 4.23
CA PRO A 216 -13.84 3.01 3.44
C PRO A 216 -14.82 3.71 2.51
N LEU A 217 -15.61 4.69 3.00
CA LEU A 217 -16.57 5.37 2.15
C LEU A 217 -15.91 6.16 1.02
N GLY A 218 -14.74 6.74 1.27
CA GLY A 218 -13.92 7.39 0.25
C GLY A 218 -13.48 6.43 -0.85
N GLN A 219 -13.11 5.21 -0.48
CA GLN A 219 -12.75 4.14 -1.43
C GLN A 219 -13.95 3.70 -2.27
N LEU A 220 -15.13 3.53 -1.66
CA LEU A 220 -16.37 3.22 -2.39
C LEU A 220 -16.74 4.34 -3.36
N TRP A 221 -16.72 5.59 -2.93
CA TRP A 221 -16.97 6.75 -3.79
C TRP A 221 -16.02 6.79 -5.00
N TYR A 222 -14.73 6.55 -4.75
CA TYR A 222 -13.73 6.52 -5.81
C TYR A 222 -13.94 5.34 -6.76
N GLN A 223 -14.28 4.16 -6.25
CA GLN A 223 -14.62 3.01 -7.09
C GLN A 223 -15.82 3.30 -8.01
N LEU A 224 -16.82 4.01 -7.51
CA LEU A 224 -17.94 4.45 -8.35
C LEU A 224 -17.46 5.41 -9.46
N ALA A 225 -16.55 6.35 -9.16
CA ALA A 225 -15.92 7.19 -10.18
C ALA A 225 -15.12 6.38 -11.20
N LEU A 226 -14.31 5.42 -10.72
CA LEU A 226 -13.51 4.52 -11.55
C LEU A 226 -14.38 3.65 -12.48
N SER A 227 -15.63 3.38 -12.12
CA SER A 227 -16.59 2.65 -12.99
C SER A 227 -16.95 3.41 -14.28
N LYS A 228 -16.63 4.70 -14.36
CA LYS A 228 -16.80 5.58 -15.54
C LYS A 228 -15.49 6.14 -16.07
N ALA A 229 -14.37 5.74 -15.49
CA ALA A 229 -13.06 6.29 -15.77
C ALA A 229 -12.21 5.37 -16.66
N ASP A 230 -11.21 5.97 -17.26
CA ASP A 230 -10.08 5.31 -17.87
C ASP A 230 -8.76 5.76 -17.18
N ARG A 231 -7.62 5.25 -17.63
CA ARG A 231 -6.31 5.61 -17.06
C ARG A 231 -6.04 7.11 -17.10
N SER A 232 -6.54 7.83 -18.11
CA SER A 232 -6.30 9.29 -18.20
C SER A 232 -6.95 10.06 -17.06
N PHE A 233 -8.10 9.60 -16.55
CA PHE A 233 -8.70 10.16 -15.35
C PHE A 233 -7.82 9.93 -14.11
N VAL A 234 -7.31 8.70 -13.93
CA VAL A 234 -6.42 8.37 -12.82
C VAL A 234 -5.15 9.21 -12.85
N ASP A 235 -4.52 9.34 -14.03
CA ASP A 235 -3.30 10.12 -14.20
C ASP A 235 -3.55 11.63 -13.96
N ALA A 236 -4.70 12.15 -14.39
CA ALA A 236 -5.08 13.53 -14.11
C ALA A 236 -5.30 13.76 -12.61
N TYR A 237 -6.01 12.85 -11.95
CA TYR A 237 -6.38 12.96 -10.54
C TYR A 237 -5.18 12.76 -9.61
N GLN A 238 -4.30 11.79 -9.90
CA GLN A 238 -3.20 11.39 -9.02
C GLN A 238 -1.85 12.02 -9.36
N LEU A 239 -1.58 12.24 -10.65
CA LEU A 239 -0.28 12.67 -11.16
C LEU A 239 -0.34 14.06 -11.81
N TYR A 240 -1.48 14.75 -11.76
CA TYR A 240 -1.71 16.11 -12.24
C TYR A 240 -1.39 16.32 -13.72
N THR A 241 -1.51 15.27 -14.54
CA THR A 241 -1.17 15.32 -15.97
C THR A 241 -2.05 16.28 -16.76
N GLU A 242 -3.31 16.42 -16.34
CA GLU A 242 -4.32 17.32 -16.91
C GLU A 242 -5.25 17.81 -15.78
N PRO A 243 -6.02 18.89 -15.96
CA PRO A 243 -7.05 19.30 -15.00
C PRO A 243 -8.14 18.24 -14.83
N VAL A 244 -8.59 18.01 -13.60
CA VAL A 244 -9.74 17.13 -13.29
C VAL A 244 -11.03 17.86 -13.61
N ASP A 245 -11.95 17.22 -14.35
CA ASP A 245 -13.32 17.72 -14.52
C ASP A 245 -14.21 17.25 -13.37
N TRP A 246 -14.31 18.06 -12.33
CA TRP A 246 -15.07 17.76 -11.11
C TRP A 246 -16.59 17.67 -11.34
N GLN A 247 -17.11 18.23 -12.43
CA GLN A 247 -18.49 18.12 -12.88
C GLN A 247 -18.64 17.12 -14.04
N GLY A 248 -17.54 16.41 -14.37
CA GLY A 248 -17.49 15.37 -15.39
C GLY A 248 -18.26 14.10 -15.00
N GLU A 249 -18.40 13.20 -15.97
CA GLU A 249 -19.18 11.97 -15.81
C GLU A 249 -18.73 11.13 -14.61
N GLN A 250 -17.41 11.03 -14.36
CA GLN A 250 -16.82 10.17 -13.33
C GLN A 250 -17.24 10.60 -11.93
N ILE A 251 -16.95 11.85 -11.58
CA ILE A 251 -17.21 12.41 -10.26
C ILE A 251 -18.70 12.58 -10.04
N SER A 252 -19.45 13.04 -11.06
CA SER A 252 -20.90 13.17 -10.97
C SER A 252 -21.56 11.82 -10.71
N TYR A 253 -21.18 10.77 -11.46
CA TYR A 253 -21.71 9.44 -11.27
C TYR A 253 -21.45 8.91 -9.85
N ALA A 254 -20.21 9.07 -9.35
CA ALA A 254 -19.86 8.62 -7.99
C ALA A 254 -20.71 9.30 -6.92
N THR A 255 -20.78 10.64 -6.98
CA THR A 255 -21.42 11.45 -5.95
C THR A 255 -22.95 11.29 -5.98
N GLU A 256 -23.56 11.25 -7.17
CA GLU A 256 -25.01 11.02 -7.35
C GLU A 256 -25.40 9.59 -6.94
N THR A 257 -24.62 8.58 -7.33
CA THR A 257 -24.88 7.18 -6.98
C THR A 257 -24.76 6.94 -5.49
N LEU A 258 -23.71 7.47 -4.85
CA LEU A 258 -23.56 7.35 -3.39
C LEU A 258 -24.71 7.99 -2.64
N SER A 259 -25.14 9.20 -3.04
CA SER A 259 -26.30 9.88 -2.47
C SER A 259 -27.59 9.06 -2.63
N ASP A 260 -27.82 8.49 -3.82
CA ASP A 260 -28.97 7.62 -4.11
C ASP A 260 -28.93 6.33 -3.27
N TRP A 261 -27.74 5.73 -3.08
CA TRP A 261 -27.58 4.53 -2.25
C TRP A 261 -27.84 4.78 -0.77
N VAL A 262 -27.47 5.96 -0.26
CA VAL A 262 -27.85 6.39 1.10
C VAL A 262 -29.36 6.57 1.20
N ASP A 263 -30.02 7.20 0.23
CA ASP A 263 -31.46 7.39 0.22
C ASP A 263 -32.25 6.07 0.10
N LYS A 264 -31.71 5.09 -0.63
CA LYS A 264 -32.25 3.73 -0.75
C LYS A 264 -31.96 2.85 0.48
N GLY A 265 -31.04 3.26 1.35
CA GLY A 265 -30.62 2.50 2.53
C GLY A 265 -29.61 1.39 2.21
N TYR A 266 -28.94 1.44 1.06
CA TYR A 266 -27.84 0.51 0.72
C TYR A 266 -26.59 0.85 1.55
N VAL A 267 -26.36 2.12 1.83
CA VAL A 267 -25.39 2.64 2.79
C VAL A 267 -26.15 3.27 3.94
N SER A 268 -25.89 2.85 5.18
CA SER A 268 -26.53 3.41 6.37
C SER A 268 -26.06 4.84 6.65
N LYS A 269 -26.93 5.69 7.15
CA LYS A 269 -26.53 7.02 7.65
C LYS A 269 -25.64 6.95 8.90
N ASP A 270 -25.66 5.84 9.61
CA ASP A 270 -24.86 5.62 10.81
C ASP A 270 -23.35 5.56 10.50
N VAL A 271 -22.96 5.34 9.23
CA VAL A 271 -21.55 5.28 8.80
C VAL A 271 -20.76 6.56 9.13
N THR A 272 -21.43 7.70 9.29
CA THR A 272 -20.79 8.96 9.68
C THR A 272 -20.21 8.95 11.09
N GLY A 273 -20.65 8.01 11.93
CA GLY A 273 -20.14 7.79 13.29
C GLY A 273 -19.26 6.55 13.43
N MET A 274 -18.97 5.85 12.33
CA MET A 274 -18.26 4.56 12.33
C MET A 274 -16.82 4.69 11.85
N THR A 275 -15.93 3.95 12.49
CA THR A 275 -14.55 3.72 12.05
C THR A 275 -14.47 2.55 11.06
N ALA A 276 -13.34 2.36 10.39
CA ALA A 276 -13.10 1.19 9.56
C ALA A 276 -13.18 -0.11 10.37
N GLU A 277 -12.69 -0.08 11.62
CA GLU A 277 -12.80 -1.20 12.55
C GLU A 277 -14.26 -1.55 12.86
N ASP A 278 -15.13 -0.57 13.10
CA ASP A 278 -16.55 -0.81 13.32
C ASP A 278 -17.22 -1.49 12.11
N ALA A 279 -16.90 -1.04 10.89
CA ALA A 279 -17.40 -1.65 9.65
C ALA A 279 -16.88 -3.09 9.47
N GLY A 280 -15.59 -3.33 9.72
CA GLY A 280 -14.99 -4.67 9.69
C GLY A 280 -15.63 -5.62 10.70
N LEU A 281 -15.92 -5.15 11.92
CA LEU A 281 -16.59 -5.92 12.96
C LEU A 281 -18.02 -6.27 12.59
N GLN A 282 -18.77 -5.37 11.92
CA GLN A 282 -20.12 -5.71 11.42
C GLN A 282 -20.08 -6.89 10.44
N PHE A 283 -19.05 -6.92 9.54
CA PHE A 283 -18.91 -8.03 8.62
C PHE A 283 -18.47 -9.31 9.33
N ILE A 284 -17.49 -9.25 10.23
CA ILE A 284 -17.02 -10.39 11.06
C ILE A 284 -18.19 -11.01 11.82
N ASN A 285 -19.07 -10.20 12.41
CA ASN A 285 -20.24 -10.66 13.16
C ASN A 285 -21.36 -11.21 12.27
N GLY A 286 -21.26 -11.13 10.93
CA GLY A 286 -22.30 -11.55 10.01
C GLY A 286 -23.55 -10.65 10.03
N GLU A 287 -23.41 -9.40 10.44
CA GLU A 287 -24.52 -8.43 10.52
C GLU A 287 -24.89 -7.86 9.14
N VAL A 288 -23.91 -7.86 8.21
CA VAL A 288 -24.03 -7.33 6.85
C VAL A 288 -23.56 -8.34 5.81
N PRO A 289 -24.20 -8.41 4.63
CA PRO A 289 -23.83 -9.37 3.60
C PRO A 289 -22.59 -8.99 2.78
N MET A 290 -22.23 -7.72 2.69
CA MET A 290 -21.14 -7.24 1.84
C MET A 290 -20.28 -6.22 2.60
N PHE A 291 -18.97 -6.22 2.28
CA PHE A 291 -18.02 -5.22 2.74
C PHE A 291 -17.07 -4.87 1.59
N TYR A 292 -17.03 -3.60 1.18
CA TYR A 292 -16.12 -3.12 0.16
C TYR A 292 -14.90 -2.49 0.83
N SER A 293 -13.79 -3.21 0.88
CA SER A 293 -12.56 -2.76 1.53
C SER A 293 -11.33 -3.49 0.99
N GLY A 294 -10.17 -3.18 1.55
CA GLY A 294 -8.90 -3.66 1.04
C GLY A 294 -8.46 -5.04 1.52
N SER A 295 -7.45 -5.55 0.81
CA SER A 295 -6.84 -6.86 1.05
C SER A 295 -6.25 -7.03 2.45
N TRP A 296 -5.95 -5.95 3.16
CA TRP A 296 -5.46 -5.97 4.55
C TRP A 296 -6.41 -6.60 5.56
N TRP A 297 -7.71 -6.70 5.25
CA TRP A 297 -8.70 -7.39 6.07
C TRP A 297 -8.73 -8.90 5.89
N TYR A 298 -8.22 -9.42 4.76
CA TYR A 298 -8.48 -10.79 4.34
C TYR A 298 -7.93 -11.83 5.32
N GLY A 299 -6.68 -11.72 5.71
CA GLY A 299 -6.06 -12.63 6.70
C GLY A 299 -6.83 -12.68 8.01
N ARG A 300 -7.26 -11.51 8.52
CA ARG A 300 -8.07 -11.40 9.72
C ARG A 300 -9.46 -12.04 9.54
N PHE A 301 -10.10 -11.83 8.41
CA PHE A 301 -11.40 -12.47 8.16
C PHE A 301 -11.31 -13.99 8.10
N LEU A 302 -10.24 -14.54 7.54
CA LEU A 302 -10.00 -15.98 7.54
C LEU A 302 -9.76 -16.53 8.96
N SER A 303 -9.13 -15.75 9.82
CA SER A 303 -8.87 -16.11 11.22
C SER A 303 -10.10 -16.00 12.13
N ASP A 304 -10.84 -14.89 12.04
CA ASP A 304 -11.85 -14.50 13.02
C ASP A 304 -13.25 -15.01 12.65
N ILE A 305 -13.54 -15.25 11.37
CA ILE A 305 -14.85 -15.69 10.91
C ILE A 305 -14.93 -17.21 10.87
N SER A 306 -15.74 -17.78 11.76
CA SER A 306 -15.98 -19.22 11.81
C SER A 306 -17.42 -19.64 11.48
N ASP A 307 -18.35 -18.69 11.48
CA ASP A 307 -19.79 -18.98 11.37
C ASP A 307 -20.30 -19.00 9.92
N PHE A 308 -19.50 -18.45 9.00
CA PHE A 308 -19.81 -18.47 7.56
C PHE A 308 -18.52 -18.48 6.73
N GLU A 309 -18.63 -18.87 5.46
CA GLU A 309 -17.54 -18.81 4.50
C GLU A 309 -17.49 -17.43 3.84
N VAL A 310 -16.30 -16.80 3.86
CA VAL A 310 -16.05 -15.51 3.20
C VAL A 310 -15.87 -15.74 1.70
N GLY A 311 -16.58 -14.97 0.90
CA GLY A 311 -16.35 -14.87 -0.54
C GLY A 311 -15.63 -13.59 -0.88
N ILE A 312 -14.83 -13.59 -1.93
CA ILE A 312 -14.14 -12.41 -2.47
C ILE A 312 -14.40 -12.30 -3.96
N THR A 313 -14.53 -11.07 -4.47
CA THR A 313 -14.68 -10.78 -5.89
C THR A 313 -14.25 -9.36 -6.21
N ASN A 314 -13.65 -9.15 -7.40
CA ASN A 314 -13.38 -7.80 -7.89
C ASN A 314 -14.67 -7.01 -8.03
N TRP A 315 -14.57 -5.66 -7.91
CA TRP A 315 -15.71 -4.79 -8.19
C TRP A 315 -16.19 -5.01 -9.62
N PRO A 316 -17.51 -5.22 -9.84
CA PRO A 316 -18.01 -5.60 -11.15
C PRO A 316 -18.02 -4.45 -12.16
N SER A 317 -17.88 -4.79 -13.43
CA SER A 317 -18.02 -3.89 -14.61
C SER A 317 -17.03 -2.74 -14.67
N THR A 318 -15.82 -2.90 -14.11
CA THR A 318 -14.74 -1.93 -14.26
C THR A 318 -13.40 -2.62 -14.47
N ASP A 319 -12.52 -1.95 -15.21
CA ASP A 319 -11.12 -2.38 -15.35
C ASP A 319 -10.22 -1.78 -14.26
N LEU A 320 -10.69 -0.72 -13.58
CA LEU A 320 -9.94 0.04 -12.59
C LEU A 320 -10.47 -0.22 -11.18
N THR A 321 -9.56 -0.31 -10.20
CA THR A 321 -9.90 -0.43 -8.78
C THR A 321 -8.87 0.30 -7.93
N PRO A 322 -9.26 0.86 -6.76
CA PRO A 322 -8.29 1.41 -5.82
C PRO A 322 -7.28 0.34 -5.42
N GLY A 323 -6.00 0.68 -5.52
CA GLY A 323 -4.92 -0.26 -5.19
C GLY A 323 -3.57 0.18 -5.71
N SER A 324 -2.53 -0.46 -5.18
CA SER A 324 -1.13 -0.19 -5.50
C SER A 324 -0.22 -1.29 -4.94
N GLY A 325 1.09 -1.08 -4.96
CA GLY A 325 1.94 -1.74 -3.95
C GLY A 325 1.58 -1.21 -2.57
N GLY A 326 1.42 -2.02 -1.54
CA GLY A 326 1.01 -1.63 -0.18
C GLY A 326 1.84 -0.51 0.45
N ASN A 327 1.64 -0.22 1.71
CA ASN A 327 2.48 0.75 2.41
C ASN A 327 3.96 0.38 2.28
N MET A 328 4.84 1.33 2.46
CA MET A 328 6.26 1.12 2.20
C MET A 328 7.12 1.39 3.44
N TRP A 329 8.24 0.70 3.52
CA TRP A 329 9.26 1.03 4.49
C TRP A 329 10.01 2.28 4.07
N VAL A 330 10.08 3.27 4.96
CA VAL A 330 10.86 4.50 4.82
C VAL A 330 11.93 4.57 5.91
N VAL A 331 13.00 5.29 5.62
CA VAL A 331 14.08 5.55 6.58
C VAL A 331 14.08 7.05 6.90
N PRO A 332 13.72 7.47 8.12
CA PRO A 332 13.85 8.87 8.53
C PRO A 332 15.27 9.39 8.40
N VAL A 333 15.43 10.70 8.13
CA VAL A 333 16.80 11.32 8.02
C VAL A 333 17.52 11.28 9.35
N GLU A 334 16.77 11.34 10.46
CA GLU A 334 17.29 11.31 11.83
C GLU A 334 17.58 9.88 12.34
N SER A 335 17.40 8.84 11.50
CA SER A 335 17.75 7.43 11.85
C SER A 335 19.19 7.34 12.37
N GLU A 336 19.38 6.72 13.52
CA GLU A 336 20.70 6.45 14.10
C GLU A 336 21.34 5.17 13.52
N GLN A 337 20.51 4.29 12.90
CA GLN A 337 20.92 2.99 12.35
C GLN A 337 20.52 2.80 10.86
N PRO A 338 20.80 3.74 9.94
CA PRO A 338 20.27 3.69 8.58
C PRO A 338 20.71 2.47 7.76
N GLU A 339 21.90 1.92 8.01
CA GLU A 339 22.38 0.71 7.31
C GLU A 339 21.66 -0.55 7.82
N LEU A 340 21.43 -0.65 9.13
CA LEU A 340 20.67 -1.75 9.72
C LEU A 340 19.19 -1.68 9.30
N ALA A 341 18.63 -0.47 9.17
CA ALA A 341 17.30 -0.23 8.63
C ALA A 341 17.15 -0.76 7.19
N LYS A 342 18.12 -0.49 6.31
CA LYS A 342 18.13 -0.99 4.93
C LYS A 342 18.26 -2.52 4.87
N MET A 343 19.04 -3.12 5.78
CA MET A 343 19.12 -4.58 5.90
C MET A 343 17.78 -5.19 6.33
N PHE A 344 17.11 -4.59 7.30
CA PHE A 344 15.75 -5.00 7.68
C PHE A 344 14.79 -4.95 6.50
N ILE A 345 14.79 -3.85 5.75
CA ILE A 345 13.97 -3.71 4.53
C ILE A 345 14.29 -4.84 3.52
N ASP A 346 15.57 -5.14 3.27
CA ASP A 346 15.94 -6.23 2.34
C ASP A 346 15.47 -7.61 2.82
N ILE A 347 15.49 -7.85 4.13
CA ILE A 347 14.97 -9.09 4.73
C ILE A 347 13.46 -9.19 4.52
N THR A 348 12.69 -8.10 4.63
CA THR A 348 11.25 -8.11 4.34
C THR A 348 10.95 -8.47 2.88
N MET A 349 11.90 -8.25 1.97
CA MET A 349 11.84 -8.60 0.54
C MET A 349 12.45 -9.98 0.23
N SER A 350 12.85 -10.74 1.26
CA SER A 350 13.40 -12.09 1.07
C SER A 350 12.31 -13.09 0.66
N PRO A 351 12.67 -14.15 -0.10
CA PRO A 351 11.70 -15.17 -0.49
C PRO A 351 10.97 -15.84 0.69
N GLU A 352 11.66 -16.02 1.83
CA GLU A 352 11.09 -16.63 3.04
C GLU A 352 9.98 -15.74 3.63
N VAL A 353 10.26 -14.44 3.84
CA VAL A 353 9.32 -13.51 4.44
C VAL A 353 8.14 -13.24 3.49
N GLN A 354 8.43 -13.09 2.19
CA GLN A 354 7.40 -12.87 1.19
C GLN A 354 6.49 -14.09 0.98
N ALA A 355 7.02 -15.32 1.07
CA ALA A 355 6.20 -16.52 1.04
C ALA A 355 5.31 -16.63 2.29
N LEU A 356 5.86 -16.32 3.48
CA LEU A 356 5.09 -16.28 4.72
C LEU A 356 3.96 -15.24 4.67
N LEU A 357 4.26 -14.05 4.13
CA LEU A 357 3.25 -13.01 3.90
C LEU A 357 2.08 -13.55 3.06
N GLY A 358 2.38 -14.21 1.94
CA GLY A 358 1.36 -14.81 1.07
C GLY A 358 0.55 -15.90 1.77
N GLU A 359 1.21 -16.87 2.42
CA GLU A 359 0.55 -17.96 3.15
C GLU A 359 -0.31 -17.46 4.33
N SER A 360 -0.05 -16.25 4.82
CA SER A 360 -0.83 -15.60 5.89
C SER A 360 -1.99 -14.75 5.37
N GLY A 361 -2.26 -14.74 4.06
CA GLY A 361 -3.36 -14.00 3.44
C GLY A 361 -3.02 -12.58 3.02
N GLY A 362 -1.74 -12.24 2.90
CA GLY A 362 -1.25 -11.00 2.29
C GLY A 362 -0.95 -11.15 0.79
N LEU A 363 -0.51 -10.06 0.17
CA LEU A 363 -0.15 -10.01 -1.24
C LEU A 363 1.34 -9.76 -1.40
N PRO A 364 2.16 -10.80 -1.60
CA PRO A 364 3.59 -10.64 -1.79
C PRO A 364 3.92 -10.00 -3.14
N VAL A 365 4.97 -9.16 -3.17
CA VAL A 365 5.46 -8.49 -4.39
C VAL A 365 6.78 -9.07 -4.90
N ALA A 366 7.46 -9.87 -4.08
CA ALA A 366 8.77 -10.47 -4.38
C ALA A 366 8.81 -12.00 -4.13
N ALA A 367 7.66 -12.66 -3.90
CA ALA A 367 7.61 -14.11 -3.78
C ALA A 367 7.49 -14.78 -5.15
N ASN A 368 7.98 -16.03 -5.22
CA ASN A 368 7.52 -16.93 -6.26
C ASN A 368 6.14 -17.47 -5.83
N THR A 369 5.09 -17.07 -6.54
CA THR A 369 3.70 -17.45 -6.21
C THR A 369 3.45 -18.96 -6.29
N GLU A 370 4.32 -19.72 -6.95
CA GLU A 370 4.27 -21.20 -6.96
C GLU A 370 4.61 -21.81 -5.59
N ASP A 371 5.29 -21.08 -4.72
CA ASP A 371 5.65 -21.52 -3.37
C ASP A 371 4.51 -21.30 -2.36
N ILE A 372 3.46 -20.55 -2.73
CA ILE A 372 2.28 -20.30 -1.91
C ILE A 372 1.23 -21.36 -2.21
N THR A 373 0.88 -22.17 -1.24
CA THR A 373 0.06 -23.37 -1.41
C THR A 373 -1.34 -23.28 -0.82
N ASP A 374 -1.57 -22.31 0.06
CA ASP A 374 -2.87 -22.07 0.67
C ASP A 374 -3.91 -21.65 -0.42
N PRO A 375 -5.07 -22.34 -0.52
CA PRO A 375 -6.04 -22.04 -1.59
C PRO A 375 -6.73 -20.68 -1.42
N ASP A 376 -6.88 -20.16 -0.20
CA ASP A 376 -7.48 -18.85 0.05
C ASP A 376 -6.48 -17.74 -0.32
N ALA A 377 -5.20 -17.92 0.02
CA ALA A 377 -4.11 -17.05 -0.44
C ALA A 377 -4.01 -17.03 -1.97
N GLN A 378 -4.08 -18.19 -2.63
CA GLN A 378 -4.08 -18.26 -4.08
C GLN A 378 -5.30 -17.56 -4.71
N ALA A 379 -6.47 -17.62 -4.09
CA ALA A 379 -7.66 -16.91 -4.56
C ALA A 379 -7.48 -15.40 -4.51
N LEU A 380 -6.94 -14.86 -3.42
CA LEU A 380 -6.64 -13.44 -3.27
C LEU A 380 -5.59 -12.97 -4.30
N ILE A 381 -4.48 -13.71 -4.42
CA ILE A 381 -3.42 -13.43 -5.40
C ILE A 381 -3.98 -13.48 -6.83
N GLY A 382 -4.86 -14.43 -7.12
CA GLY A 382 -5.54 -14.54 -8.42
C GLY A 382 -6.34 -13.30 -8.76
N LEU A 383 -7.15 -12.78 -7.80
CA LEU A 383 -7.91 -11.55 -8.00
C LEU A 383 -7.01 -10.32 -8.21
N PHE A 384 -5.92 -10.22 -7.43
CA PHE A 384 -4.95 -9.14 -7.59
C PHE A 384 -4.28 -9.16 -8.97
N ASN A 385 -3.86 -10.35 -9.42
CA ASN A 385 -3.23 -10.53 -10.73
C ASN A 385 -4.19 -10.16 -11.87
N GLU A 386 -5.48 -10.51 -11.77
CA GLU A 386 -6.48 -10.08 -12.75
C GLU A 386 -6.55 -8.56 -12.91
N VAL A 387 -6.41 -7.82 -11.82
CA VAL A 387 -6.38 -6.34 -11.84
C VAL A 387 -5.05 -5.84 -12.39
N ASN A 388 -3.93 -6.37 -11.89
CA ASN A 388 -2.59 -5.93 -12.27
C ASN A 388 -2.27 -6.22 -13.75
N ASP A 389 -2.69 -7.37 -14.30
CA ASP A 389 -2.46 -7.75 -15.69
C ASP A 389 -3.13 -6.82 -16.71
N ARG A 390 -4.20 -6.12 -16.30
CA ARG A 390 -4.89 -5.13 -17.13
C ARG A 390 -4.51 -3.68 -16.82
N ASP A 391 -3.44 -3.45 -16.03
CA ASP A 391 -3.04 -2.13 -15.53
C ASP A 391 -4.19 -1.43 -14.76
N GLY A 392 -4.92 -2.21 -13.95
CA GLY A 392 -6.15 -1.79 -13.30
C GLY A 392 -5.97 -1.09 -11.96
N LEU A 393 -4.78 -1.05 -11.37
CA LEU A 393 -4.53 -0.38 -10.09
C LEU A 393 -4.59 1.14 -10.25
N ALA A 394 -5.47 1.80 -9.53
CA ALA A 394 -5.81 3.22 -9.71
C ALA A 394 -5.40 4.10 -8.51
N PHE A 395 -4.53 3.61 -7.64
CA PHE A 395 -4.11 4.28 -6.41
C PHE A 395 -5.30 4.53 -5.46
N TYR A 396 -5.18 5.45 -4.51
CA TYR A 396 -6.22 5.72 -3.52
C TYR A 396 -6.77 7.15 -3.62
N PRO A 397 -8.05 7.38 -3.27
CA PRO A 397 -8.70 8.68 -3.47
C PRO A 397 -8.11 9.83 -2.64
N ASP A 398 -7.47 9.50 -1.55
CA ASP A 398 -6.93 10.44 -0.57
C ASP A 398 -5.47 10.83 -0.81
N TRP A 399 -4.84 10.28 -1.86
CA TRP A 399 -3.42 10.52 -2.14
C TRP A 399 -3.07 11.83 -2.87
N PRO A 400 -3.98 12.48 -3.62
CA PRO A 400 -3.58 13.59 -4.47
C PRO A 400 -2.96 14.75 -3.72
N THR A 401 -3.55 15.21 -2.63
CA THR A 401 -3.08 16.42 -1.96
C THR A 401 -2.98 16.22 -0.45
N PRO A 402 -2.08 16.93 0.26
CA PRO A 402 -2.09 16.99 1.72
C PRO A 402 -3.49 17.37 2.20
N ASP A 403 -3.92 16.93 3.37
CA ASP A 403 -5.22 17.18 3.96
C ASP A 403 -6.45 16.61 3.20
N PHE A 404 -6.30 16.18 1.92
CA PHE A 404 -7.43 15.70 1.11
C PHE A 404 -8.16 14.49 1.73
N TYR A 405 -7.47 13.69 2.53
CA TYR A 405 -8.10 12.62 3.30
C TYR A 405 -9.19 13.15 4.24
N GLY A 406 -8.88 14.17 5.02
CA GLY A 406 -9.82 14.80 5.94
C GLY A 406 -10.95 15.53 5.21
N ASP A 407 -10.60 16.25 4.13
CA ASP A 407 -11.55 16.98 3.30
C ASP A 407 -12.53 16.05 2.60
N LEU A 408 -12.04 14.97 1.99
CA LEU A 408 -12.87 13.95 1.35
C LEU A 408 -13.84 13.32 2.34
N ASN A 409 -13.34 12.85 3.49
CA ASN A 409 -14.18 12.25 4.51
C ASN A 409 -15.24 13.26 5.03
N GLY A 410 -14.87 14.52 5.27
CA GLY A 410 -15.77 15.56 5.72
C GLY A 410 -16.89 15.86 4.71
N VAL A 411 -16.56 15.97 3.44
CA VAL A 411 -17.52 16.20 2.36
C VAL A 411 -18.45 15.00 2.19
N LEU A 412 -17.93 13.77 2.21
CA LEU A 412 -18.75 12.56 2.10
C LEU A 412 -19.67 12.36 3.31
N GLN A 413 -19.23 12.69 4.53
CA GLN A 413 -20.11 12.73 5.71
C GLN A 413 -21.24 13.73 5.52
N GLY A 414 -20.95 14.93 5.01
CA GLY A 414 -21.95 15.95 4.69
C GLY A 414 -22.94 15.46 3.62
N LEU A 415 -22.47 14.74 2.60
CA LEU A 415 -23.34 14.14 1.59
C LEU A 415 -24.27 13.09 2.19
N VAL A 416 -23.76 12.18 3.03
CA VAL A 416 -24.53 11.14 3.72
C VAL A 416 -25.59 11.74 4.65
N ASN A 417 -25.24 12.80 5.36
CA ASN A 417 -26.14 13.50 6.27
C ASN A 417 -27.21 14.36 5.53
N GLY A 418 -26.98 14.65 4.23
CA GLY A 418 -27.80 15.54 3.43
C GLY A 418 -27.52 17.04 3.67
N ASP A 419 -26.35 17.36 4.22
CA ASP A 419 -25.84 18.73 4.37
C ASP A 419 -25.36 19.30 3.03
N PHE A 420 -24.93 18.43 2.12
CA PHE A 420 -24.56 18.73 0.75
C PHE A 420 -25.45 17.98 -0.25
N THR A 421 -25.82 18.65 -1.32
CA THR A 421 -26.28 17.98 -2.54
C THR A 421 -25.05 17.40 -3.29
N PRO A 422 -25.24 16.42 -4.20
CA PRO A 422 -24.12 15.92 -5.03
C PRO A 422 -23.30 17.03 -5.71
N ALA A 423 -23.95 18.04 -6.27
CA ALA A 423 -23.28 19.16 -6.94
C ALA A 423 -22.50 20.08 -5.98
N GLU A 424 -22.99 20.28 -4.77
CA GLU A 424 -22.27 21.03 -3.73
C GLU A 424 -21.07 20.24 -3.24
N ALA A 425 -21.19 18.93 -3.01
CA ALA A 425 -20.09 18.06 -2.63
C ALA A 425 -18.97 18.07 -3.69
N GLN A 426 -19.30 18.00 -4.98
CA GLN A 426 -18.33 18.12 -6.07
C GLN A 426 -17.60 19.47 -6.06
N THR A 427 -18.30 20.57 -5.80
CA THR A 427 -17.72 21.90 -5.74
C THR A 427 -16.78 22.08 -4.54
N GLU A 428 -17.12 21.51 -3.38
CA GLU A 428 -16.25 21.54 -2.21
C GLU A 428 -14.96 20.73 -2.45
N LEU A 429 -15.08 19.49 -2.99
CA LEU A 429 -13.93 18.65 -3.32
C LEU A 429 -13.03 19.31 -4.37
N GLU A 430 -13.60 19.95 -5.41
CA GLU A 430 -12.86 20.72 -6.38
C GLU A 430 -12.04 21.84 -5.71
N GLY A 431 -12.68 22.56 -4.77
CA GLY A 431 -12.02 23.65 -4.04
C GLY A 431 -10.79 23.17 -3.27
N TYR A 432 -10.94 22.13 -2.46
CA TYR A 432 -9.82 21.56 -1.69
C TYR A 432 -8.69 21.03 -2.58
N TYR A 433 -9.04 20.31 -3.65
CA TYR A 433 -8.06 19.78 -4.57
C TYR A 433 -7.30 20.88 -5.33
N GLU A 434 -8.01 21.83 -5.97
CA GLU A 434 -7.41 22.86 -6.81
C GLU A 434 -6.62 23.90 -5.99
N ASP A 435 -7.00 24.18 -4.74
CA ASP A 435 -6.24 25.09 -3.87
C ASP A 435 -4.79 24.62 -3.68
N HIS A 436 -4.57 23.30 -3.65
CA HIS A 436 -3.22 22.74 -3.55
C HIS A 436 -2.55 22.58 -4.93
N VAL A 437 -3.26 22.02 -5.90
CA VAL A 437 -2.69 21.68 -7.23
C VAL A 437 -2.36 22.94 -8.04
N ALA A 438 -3.03 24.07 -7.80
CA ALA A 438 -2.73 25.34 -8.45
C ALA A 438 -1.28 25.80 -8.22
N ASP A 439 -0.67 25.45 -7.09
CA ASP A 439 0.71 25.80 -6.76
C ASP A 439 1.75 24.85 -7.39
N LEU A 440 1.30 23.70 -7.91
CA LEU A 440 2.15 22.66 -8.55
C LEU A 440 2.14 22.74 -10.08
N ARG A 441 1.19 23.45 -10.69
CA ARG A 441 1.06 23.68 -12.14
C ARG A 441 1.51 25.09 -12.51
#